data_80494c5d459d7c5db9194fea5b3dab9e
#
_entry.id   80494c5d459d7c5db9194fea5b3dab9e
#
_cell.length_a   1.000
_cell.length_b   1.000
_cell.length_c   1.000
_cell.angle_alpha   90.00
_cell.angle_beta   90.00
_cell.angle_gamma   90.00
#
_symmetry.space_group_name_H-M   'P 1'
#
loop_
_entity.id
_entity.type
_entity.pdbx_description
1 polymer ?
#
loop_
_entity_poly.entity_id
_entity_poly.type
_entity_poly.pdbx_seq_one_letter_code
_entity_poly.pdbx_strand_id
1 'polypeptide(L)'
;MKIINIGILAHVDAGKTTLTESLLYTSGAILELGSVDKGTTRTDTMFLERQRGITIQAAVTSFNWNDYKINIVDTPGHTDFITEVYRSLSVLDGAILVISAKDGVQAQTRILFHALQKMNIPTIIFINKIDQDGINLNNIYQNIKEKLSNDIIVMQNVTLTPEISIKNIIDLDDWDPVISKNDKLLEKYIAGEKLTIQELTQEEYRCVKKGSLFPIYHGSAKNNIGTQQLIEAISNLFCPEMNKNYSELCGRVFKIEYTDHKQRLVYLRL
;
A
#
# COMPACT_ATOMS: atom_id res chain seq x y z
N MET A 1 -12.63 14.81 10.51
CA MET A 1 -11.62 13.74 10.35
C MET A 1 -12.03 12.92 9.13
N LYS A 2 -11.17 12.79 8.13
CA LYS A 2 -11.44 12.04 6.91
C LYS A 2 -11.06 10.57 7.14
N ILE A 3 -11.78 9.64 6.53
CA ILE A 3 -11.54 8.20 6.69
C ILE A 3 -10.94 7.66 5.39
N ILE A 4 -9.83 6.93 5.50
CA ILE A 4 -9.18 6.23 4.38
C ILE A 4 -9.15 4.74 4.73
N ASN A 5 -9.71 3.89 3.86
CA ASN A 5 -9.66 2.44 4.00
C ASN A 5 -8.61 1.88 3.05
N ILE A 6 -7.55 1.28 3.59
CA ILE A 6 -6.46 0.69 2.79
C ILE A 6 -6.40 -0.82 2.97
N GLY A 7 -6.00 -1.51 1.92
CA GLY A 7 -5.65 -2.93 1.98
C GLY A 7 -4.14 -3.12 1.89
N ILE A 8 -3.59 -4.05 2.65
CA ILE A 8 -2.20 -4.48 2.50
C ILE A 8 -2.20 -5.88 1.91
N LEU A 9 -1.64 -6.01 0.70
CA LEU A 9 -1.56 -7.25 -0.05
C LEU A 9 -0.09 -7.64 -0.26
N ALA A 10 0.19 -8.92 -0.11
CA ALA A 10 1.55 -9.42 -0.23
C ALA A 10 1.55 -10.92 -0.56
N HIS A 11 2.62 -11.39 -1.20
CA HIS A 11 2.89 -12.83 -1.18
C HIS A 11 3.35 -13.27 0.22
N VAL A 12 3.31 -14.56 0.47
CA VAL A 12 3.76 -15.14 1.75
C VAL A 12 5.18 -14.68 2.06
N ASP A 13 5.44 -14.33 3.31
CA ASP A 13 6.74 -13.86 3.82
C ASP A 13 7.26 -12.53 3.25
N ALA A 14 6.49 -11.79 2.45
CA ALA A 14 6.92 -10.45 2.00
C ALA A 14 6.99 -9.41 3.15
N GLY A 15 6.40 -9.72 4.31
CA GLY A 15 6.40 -8.85 5.49
C GLY A 15 5.13 -8.01 5.65
N LYS A 16 3.98 -8.53 5.20
CA LYS A 16 2.67 -7.87 5.35
C LYS A 16 2.37 -7.50 6.80
N THR A 17 2.36 -8.48 7.71
CA THR A 17 2.10 -8.28 9.14
C THR A 17 3.11 -7.34 9.79
N THR A 18 4.40 -7.49 9.45
CA THR A 18 5.45 -6.60 9.94
C THR A 18 5.25 -5.16 9.49
N LEU A 19 4.79 -4.95 8.23
CA LEU A 19 4.49 -3.61 7.74
C LEU A 19 3.27 -3.01 8.46
N THR A 20 2.22 -3.79 8.69
CA THR A 20 1.06 -3.35 9.48
C THR A 20 1.48 -2.88 10.88
N GLU A 21 2.28 -3.67 11.58
CA GLU A 21 2.82 -3.31 12.91
C GLU A 21 3.70 -2.04 12.83
N SER A 22 4.55 -1.91 11.80
CA SER A 22 5.40 -0.74 11.58
C SER A 22 4.58 0.54 11.32
N LEU A 23 3.48 0.45 10.56
CA LEU A 23 2.55 1.57 10.36
C LEU A 23 1.87 2.00 11.67
N LEU A 24 1.42 1.04 12.48
CA LEU A 24 0.84 1.28 13.80
C LEU A 24 1.83 1.92 14.77
N TYR A 25 3.08 1.46 14.75
CA TYR A 25 4.14 2.00 15.59
C TYR A 25 4.50 3.44 15.18
N THR A 26 4.72 3.68 13.89
CA THR A 26 5.05 5.01 13.35
C THR A 26 3.95 6.04 13.62
N SER A 27 2.69 5.62 13.59
CA SER A 27 1.53 6.47 13.91
C SER A 27 1.32 6.69 15.41
N GLY A 28 2.07 6.00 16.27
CA GLY A 28 1.91 6.07 17.73
C GLY A 28 0.69 5.29 18.26
N ALA A 29 0.04 4.47 17.43
CA ALA A 29 -1.08 3.63 17.86
C ALA A 29 -0.65 2.46 18.76
N ILE A 30 0.62 2.05 18.65
CA ILE A 30 1.27 1.09 19.55
C ILE A 30 2.60 1.65 20.02
N LEU A 31 3.01 1.28 21.22
CA LEU A 31 4.24 1.80 21.87
C LEU A 31 5.49 1.00 21.52
N GLU A 32 5.33 -0.26 21.11
CA GLU A 32 6.42 -1.17 20.78
C GLU A 32 6.07 -1.95 19.52
N LEU A 33 7.09 -2.22 18.68
CA LEU A 33 6.94 -3.07 17.51
C LEU A 33 6.72 -4.52 17.94
N GLY A 34 5.60 -5.11 17.52
CA GLY A 34 5.36 -6.55 17.66
C GLY A 34 6.32 -7.34 16.75
N SER A 35 6.65 -8.56 17.16
CA SER A 35 7.47 -9.49 16.37
C SER A 35 6.64 -10.70 15.96
N VAL A 36 6.55 -10.95 14.65
CA VAL A 36 5.89 -12.14 14.08
C VAL A 36 6.56 -13.41 14.61
N ASP A 37 7.90 -13.42 14.65
CA ASP A 37 8.70 -14.56 15.12
C ASP A 37 8.45 -14.91 16.60
N LYS A 38 8.09 -13.91 17.42
CA LYS A 38 7.77 -14.09 18.85
C LYS A 38 6.27 -14.23 19.13
N GLY A 39 5.41 -14.16 18.09
CA GLY A 39 3.96 -14.26 18.23
C GLY A 39 3.32 -13.13 19.05
N THR A 40 3.97 -11.95 19.12
CA THR A 40 3.51 -10.79 19.90
C THR A 40 2.76 -9.75 19.07
N THR A 41 2.45 -10.05 17.81
CA THR A 41 1.70 -9.16 16.91
C THR A 41 0.25 -9.01 17.38
N ARG A 42 -0.29 -7.79 17.27
CA ARG A 42 -1.71 -7.51 17.59
C ARG A 42 -2.67 -7.85 16.46
N THR A 43 -2.16 -8.00 15.25
CA THR A 43 -2.96 -8.20 14.03
C THR A 43 -3.37 -9.64 13.80
N ASP A 44 -2.57 -10.62 14.22
CA ASP A 44 -2.88 -12.05 14.09
C ASP A 44 -3.69 -12.53 15.31
N THR A 45 -5.01 -12.53 15.19
CA THR A 45 -5.93 -12.83 16.30
C THR A 45 -6.24 -14.32 16.45
N MET A 46 -6.17 -15.10 15.35
CA MET A 46 -6.47 -16.54 15.39
C MET A 46 -5.25 -17.38 15.73
N PHE A 47 -5.48 -18.43 16.58
CA PHE A 47 -4.44 -19.41 16.91
C PHE A 47 -3.83 -20.08 15.67
N LEU A 48 -4.66 -20.38 14.65
CA LEU A 48 -4.22 -20.98 13.39
C LEU A 48 -3.38 -20.01 12.54
N GLU A 49 -3.67 -18.71 12.57
CA GLU A 49 -2.88 -17.67 11.89
C GLU A 49 -1.48 -17.58 12.48
N ARG A 50 -1.39 -17.54 13.82
CA ARG A 50 -0.11 -17.53 14.55
C ARG A 50 0.72 -18.79 14.31
N GLN A 51 0.07 -19.95 14.26
CA GLN A 51 0.76 -21.24 14.06
C GLN A 51 1.29 -21.40 12.64
N ARG A 52 0.59 -20.86 11.63
CA ARG A 52 0.92 -21.00 10.22
C ARG A 52 1.62 -19.78 9.61
N GLY A 53 1.65 -18.65 10.32
CA GLY A 53 2.21 -17.38 9.82
C GLY A 53 1.45 -16.80 8.62
N ILE A 54 0.16 -17.15 8.46
CA ILE A 54 -0.68 -16.68 7.34
C ILE A 54 -1.97 -16.06 7.85
N THR A 55 -2.41 -14.96 7.27
CA THR A 55 -3.71 -14.34 7.55
C THR A 55 -4.81 -15.14 6.86
N ILE A 56 -5.82 -15.59 7.60
CA ILE A 56 -6.96 -16.38 7.10
C ILE A 56 -8.21 -15.49 6.96
N GLN A 57 -8.47 -14.62 7.93
CA GLN A 57 -9.59 -13.69 7.90
C GLN A 57 -9.13 -12.25 7.84
N ALA A 58 -9.92 -11.41 7.15
CA ALA A 58 -9.67 -9.97 7.13
C ALA A 58 -9.76 -9.40 8.55
N ALA A 59 -8.66 -8.84 9.06
CA ALA A 59 -8.63 -8.07 10.30
C ALA A 59 -8.75 -6.57 9.95
N VAL A 60 -9.43 -5.82 10.80
CA VAL A 60 -9.53 -4.36 10.63
C VAL A 60 -8.84 -3.70 11.81
N THR A 61 -7.78 -2.98 11.53
CA THR A 61 -7.04 -2.19 12.49
C THR A 61 -7.03 -0.74 12.05
N SER A 62 -7.05 0.21 12.98
CA SER A 62 -7.09 1.62 12.61
C SER A 62 -6.11 2.45 13.43
N PHE A 63 -5.63 3.53 12.79
CA PHE A 63 -4.82 4.54 13.45
C PHE A 63 -5.16 5.94 12.92
N ASN A 64 -4.75 6.96 13.67
CA ASN A 64 -4.91 8.35 13.28
C ASN A 64 -3.58 8.90 12.76
N TRP A 65 -3.64 9.67 11.68
CA TRP A 65 -2.50 10.39 11.13
C TRP A 65 -2.96 11.75 10.62
N ASN A 66 -2.48 12.82 11.27
CA ASN A 66 -2.96 14.18 11.00
C ASN A 66 -4.51 14.25 11.06
N ASP A 67 -5.16 14.74 10.01
CA ASP A 67 -6.61 14.86 9.90
C ASP A 67 -7.32 13.58 9.40
N TYR A 68 -6.60 12.48 9.27
CA TYR A 68 -7.10 11.22 8.72
C TYR A 68 -7.22 10.14 9.79
N LYS A 69 -8.29 9.35 9.69
CA LYS A 69 -8.38 8.03 10.29
C LYS A 69 -8.12 7.00 9.20
N ILE A 70 -7.03 6.25 9.32
CA ILE A 70 -6.64 5.21 8.37
C ILE A 70 -7.05 3.86 8.94
N ASN A 71 -7.93 3.18 8.23
CA ASN A 71 -8.33 1.81 8.53
C ASN A 71 -7.53 0.86 7.63
N ILE A 72 -6.77 -0.05 8.22
CA ILE A 72 -6.10 -1.13 7.52
C ILE A 72 -7.04 -2.33 7.51
N VAL A 73 -7.44 -2.75 6.32
CA VAL A 73 -8.13 -4.01 6.10
C VAL A 73 -7.07 -5.04 5.70
N ASP A 74 -6.63 -5.83 6.67
CA ASP A 74 -5.65 -6.88 6.43
C ASP A 74 -6.32 -8.01 5.65
N THR A 75 -5.84 -8.27 4.43
CA THR A 75 -6.43 -9.24 3.52
C THR A 75 -5.64 -10.55 3.55
N PRO A 76 -6.33 -11.71 3.44
CA PRO A 76 -5.65 -12.98 3.27
C PRO A 76 -4.68 -12.94 2.08
N GLY A 77 -3.43 -13.37 2.30
CA GLY A 77 -2.43 -13.41 1.24
C GLY A 77 -2.49 -14.68 0.39
N HIS A 78 -3.19 -15.74 0.81
CA HIS A 78 -3.19 -17.03 0.14
C HIS A 78 -4.23 -17.11 -1.00
N THR A 79 -3.86 -17.72 -2.12
CA THR A 79 -4.71 -17.86 -3.32
C THR A 79 -6.02 -18.58 -3.08
N ASP A 80 -6.07 -19.50 -2.11
CA ASP A 80 -7.29 -20.25 -1.75
C ASP A 80 -8.41 -19.34 -1.21
N PHE A 81 -8.05 -18.14 -0.75
CA PHE A 81 -8.97 -17.15 -0.18
C PHE A 81 -9.25 -15.97 -1.13
N ILE A 82 -9.09 -16.15 -2.43
CA ILE A 82 -9.25 -15.08 -3.42
C ILE A 82 -10.62 -14.39 -3.36
N THR A 83 -11.68 -15.12 -3.00
CA THR A 83 -13.04 -14.57 -2.83
C THR A 83 -13.11 -13.58 -1.67
N GLU A 84 -12.45 -13.89 -0.55
CA GLU A 84 -12.32 -12.97 0.61
C GLU A 84 -11.50 -11.74 0.24
N VAL A 85 -10.44 -11.93 -0.57
CA VAL A 85 -9.66 -10.81 -1.12
C VAL A 85 -10.59 -9.88 -1.91
N TYR A 86 -11.35 -10.35 -2.89
CA TYR A 86 -12.27 -9.52 -3.67
C TYR A 86 -13.32 -8.80 -2.81
N ARG A 87 -13.85 -9.46 -1.79
CA ARG A 87 -14.81 -8.85 -0.87
C ARG A 87 -14.17 -7.69 -0.11
N SER A 88 -12.98 -7.89 0.45
CA SER A 88 -12.23 -6.85 1.15
C SER A 88 -11.82 -5.71 0.22
N LEU A 89 -11.35 -6.01 -0.99
CA LEU A 89 -10.96 -5.00 -1.99
C LEU A 89 -12.11 -4.03 -2.32
N SER A 90 -13.37 -4.51 -2.31
CA SER A 90 -14.53 -3.71 -2.71
C SER A 90 -14.83 -2.50 -1.81
N VAL A 91 -14.19 -2.39 -0.66
CA VAL A 91 -14.39 -1.31 0.32
C VAL A 91 -13.14 -0.44 0.53
N LEU A 92 -12.10 -0.64 -0.27
CA LEU A 92 -10.85 0.10 -0.15
C LEU A 92 -10.86 1.41 -0.95
N ASP A 93 -10.18 2.41 -0.44
CA ASP A 93 -9.84 3.65 -1.13
C ASP A 93 -8.50 3.52 -1.88
N GLY A 94 -7.66 2.59 -1.43
CA GLY A 94 -6.39 2.25 -2.07
C GLY A 94 -5.76 1.00 -1.46
N ALA A 95 -4.73 0.50 -2.10
CA ALA A 95 -4.02 -0.70 -1.68
C ALA A 95 -2.51 -0.50 -1.68
N ILE A 96 -1.83 -1.20 -0.77
CA ILE A 96 -0.38 -1.33 -0.73
C ILE A 96 -0.03 -2.74 -1.16
N LEU A 97 0.65 -2.88 -2.29
CA LEU A 97 1.20 -4.14 -2.75
C LEU A 97 2.65 -4.27 -2.27
N VAL A 98 2.87 -5.15 -1.30
CA VAL A 98 4.19 -5.37 -0.70
C VAL A 98 4.96 -6.41 -1.51
N ILE A 99 6.18 -6.05 -1.90
CA ILE A 99 7.12 -6.91 -2.62
C ILE A 99 8.40 -7.01 -1.79
N SER A 100 8.85 -8.21 -1.51
CA SER A 100 10.15 -8.42 -0.87
C SER A 100 11.28 -8.07 -1.86
N ALA A 101 12.22 -7.24 -1.43
CA ALA A 101 13.39 -6.86 -2.23
C ALA A 101 14.24 -8.08 -2.62
N LYS A 102 14.27 -9.10 -1.77
CA LYS A 102 15.02 -10.34 -2.03
C LYS A 102 14.31 -11.26 -3.02
N ASP A 103 12.99 -11.42 -2.86
CA ASP A 103 12.22 -12.44 -3.60
C ASP A 103 11.67 -11.88 -4.93
N GLY A 104 11.55 -10.55 -5.05
CA GLY A 104 10.98 -9.88 -6.21
C GLY A 104 9.50 -10.22 -6.44
N VAL A 105 9.06 -10.10 -7.69
CA VAL A 105 7.67 -10.37 -8.09
C VAL A 105 7.43 -11.87 -8.20
N GLN A 106 6.61 -12.41 -7.30
CA GLN A 106 6.21 -13.80 -7.25
C GLN A 106 4.89 -14.05 -8.02
N ALA A 107 4.55 -15.31 -8.29
CA ALA A 107 3.30 -15.66 -8.97
C ALA A 107 2.06 -15.08 -8.25
N GLN A 108 2.04 -15.17 -6.93
CA GLN A 108 0.97 -14.63 -6.09
C GLN A 108 0.88 -13.10 -6.17
N THR A 109 2.03 -12.39 -6.21
CA THR A 109 2.06 -10.93 -6.40
C THR A 109 1.35 -10.54 -7.70
N ARG A 110 1.54 -11.29 -8.78
CA ARG A 110 0.89 -11.06 -10.09
C ARG A 110 -0.62 -11.23 -10.00
N ILE A 111 -1.09 -12.28 -9.32
CA ILE A 111 -2.55 -12.54 -9.13
C ILE A 111 -3.18 -11.39 -8.36
N LEU A 112 -2.56 -10.97 -7.25
CA LEU A 112 -3.04 -9.87 -6.42
C LEU A 112 -3.05 -8.54 -7.20
N PHE A 113 -1.99 -8.23 -7.93
CA PHE A 113 -1.90 -7.03 -8.76
C PHE A 113 -2.98 -7.00 -9.84
N HIS A 114 -3.21 -8.13 -10.54
CA HIS A 114 -4.27 -8.24 -11.52
C HIS A 114 -5.68 -8.01 -10.91
N ALA A 115 -5.92 -8.52 -9.70
CA ALA A 115 -7.17 -8.29 -8.98
C ALA A 115 -7.36 -6.79 -8.66
N LEU A 116 -6.30 -6.10 -8.22
CA LEU A 116 -6.33 -4.65 -7.98
C LEU A 116 -6.62 -3.85 -9.25
N GLN A 117 -5.95 -4.17 -10.35
CA GLN A 117 -6.20 -3.54 -11.66
C GLN A 117 -7.63 -3.77 -12.14
N LYS A 118 -8.14 -5.01 -12.08
CA LYS A 118 -9.50 -5.36 -12.50
C LYS A 118 -10.57 -4.59 -11.73
N MET A 119 -10.30 -4.25 -10.47
CA MET A 119 -11.20 -3.48 -9.62
C MET A 119 -10.93 -1.98 -9.64
N ASN A 120 -9.97 -1.52 -10.44
CA ASN A 120 -9.52 -0.12 -10.51
C ASN A 120 -9.17 0.47 -9.14
N ILE A 121 -8.47 -0.31 -8.30
CA ILE A 121 -8.07 0.15 -6.97
C ILE A 121 -6.74 0.89 -7.07
N PRO A 122 -6.67 2.16 -6.63
CA PRO A 122 -5.43 2.91 -6.53
C PRO A 122 -4.39 2.12 -5.76
N THR A 123 -3.20 1.93 -6.31
CA THR A 123 -2.21 1.01 -5.74
C THR A 123 -0.84 1.66 -5.62
N ILE A 124 -0.26 1.59 -4.42
CA ILE A 124 1.15 1.88 -4.14
C ILE A 124 1.90 0.55 -4.07
N ILE A 125 3.05 0.46 -4.69
CA ILE A 125 3.97 -0.67 -4.55
C ILE A 125 4.98 -0.33 -3.45
N PHE A 126 5.12 -1.18 -2.45
CA PHE A 126 6.10 -1.03 -1.38
C PHE A 126 7.15 -2.13 -1.44
N ILE A 127 8.39 -1.76 -1.77
CA ILE A 127 9.53 -2.68 -1.79
C ILE A 127 10.08 -2.77 -0.37
N ASN A 128 9.77 -3.89 0.28
CA ASN A 128 10.14 -4.19 1.67
C ASN A 128 11.44 -4.98 1.77
N LYS A 129 12.04 -5.02 2.95
CA LYS A 129 13.27 -5.77 3.27
C LYS A 129 14.51 -5.28 2.50
N ILE A 130 14.62 -3.97 2.27
CA ILE A 130 15.79 -3.38 1.62
C ILE A 130 17.06 -3.43 2.50
N ASP A 131 16.92 -3.81 3.76
CA ASP A 131 17.98 -4.02 4.75
C ASP A 131 18.72 -5.35 4.58
N GLN A 132 18.28 -6.22 3.68
CA GLN A 132 18.95 -7.50 3.44
C GLN A 132 20.16 -7.33 2.51
N ASP A 133 21.16 -8.20 2.70
CA ASP A 133 22.38 -8.18 1.88
C ASP A 133 22.11 -8.58 0.42
N GLY A 134 22.89 -7.99 -0.49
CA GLY A 134 22.87 -8.35 -1.91
C GLY A 134 21.67 -7.80 -2.69
N ILE A 135 20.93 -6.85 -2.14
CA ILE A 135 19.80 -6.21 -2.83
C ILE A 135 20.30 -5.32 -3.98
N ASN A 136 19.69 -5.52 -5.16
CA ASN A 136 19.85 -4.65 -6.32
C ASN A 136 18.49 -4.10 -6.75
N LEU A 137 18.22 -2.83 -6.44
CA LEU A 137 16.94 -2.18 -6.71
C LEU A 137 16.62 -2.11 -8.20
N ASN A 138 17.61 -1.90 -9.07
CA ASN A 138 17.40 -1.83 -10.52
C ASN A 138 16.86 -3.15 -11.07
N ASN A 139 17.37 -4.29 -10.59
CA ASN A 139 16.85 -5.60 -10.97
C ASN A 139 15.40 -5.78 -10.52
N ILE A 140 15.03 -5.23 -9.36
CA ILE A 140 13.66 -5.30 -8.85
C ILE A 140 12.73 -4.43 -9.69
N TYR A 141 13.14 -3.20 -10.04
CA TYR A 141 12.35 -2.34 -10.93
C TYR A 141 12.13 -2.97 -12.30
N GLN A 142 13.17 -3.58 -12.87
CA GLN A 142 13.04 -4.30 -14.12
C GLN A 142 12.08 -5.49 -14.00
N ASN A 143 12.16 -6.24 -12.91
CA ASN A 143 11.27 -7.37 -12.62
C ASN A 143 9.80 -6.92 -12.46
N ILE A 144 9.57 -5.75 -11.83
CA ILE A 144 8.23 -5.14 -11.72
C ILE A 144 7.73 -4.71 -13.09
N LYS A 145 8.56 -4.03 -13.90
CA LYS A 145 8.19 -3.61 -15.26
C LYS A 145 7.79 -4.79 -16.13
N GLU A 146 8.56 -5.85 -16.13
CA GLU A 146 8.31 -7.04 -16.97
C GLU A 146 7.10 -7.85 -16.52
N LYS A 147 6.87 -7.97 -15.21
CA LYS A 147 5.88 -8.92 -14.68
C LYS A 147 4.57 -8.28 -14.24
N LEU A 148 4.55 -6.98 -13.92
CA LEU A 148 3.37 -6.26 -13.43
C LEU A 148 2.93 -5.15 -14.39
N SER A 149 3.72 -4.07 -14.51
CA SER A 149 3.37 -2.92 -15.34
C SER A 149 4.61 -2.08 -15.66
N ASN A 150 4.66 -1.53 -16.88
CA ASN A 150 5.63 -0.50 -17.26
C ASN A 150 5.29 0.88 -16.67
N ASP A 151 4.04 1.08 -16.26
CA ASP A 151 3.52 2.35 -15.72
C ASP A 151 3.88 2.51 -14.24
N ILE A 152 5.17 2.53 -13.92
CA ILE A 152 5.67 2.75 -12.57
C ILE A 152 6.44 4.06 -12.47
N ILE A 153 6.43 4.65 -11.27
CA ILE A 153 7.29 5.77 -10.90
C ILE A 153 7.98 5.46 -9.58
N VAL A 154 9.29 5.64 -9.53
CA VAL A 154 10.08 5.47 -8.30
C VAL A 154 10.10 6.79 -7.56
N MET A 155 9.42 6.88 -6.41
CA MET A 155 9.22 8.12 -5.67
C MET A 155 10.38 8.50 -4.75
N GLN A 156 11.42 7.65 -4.69
CA GLN A 156 12.49 7.82 -3.70
C GLN A 156 13.84 7.41 -4.28
N ASN A 157 14.84 8.23 -4.01
CA ASN A 157 16.25 7.88 -4.20
C ASN A 157 16.74 7.14 -2.96
N VAL A 158 17.17 5.89 -3.13
CA VAL A 158 17.57 4.98 -2.05
C VAL A 158 19.03 4.63 -2.17
N THR A 159 19.79 4.88 -1.09
CA THR A 159 21.17 4.40 -0.92
C THR A 159 21.17 3.30 0.13
N LEU A 160 21.78 2.15 -0.19
CA LEU A 160 21.78 0.97 0.69
C LEU A 160 23.05 0.85 1.54
N THR A 161 24.16 1.48 1.13
CA THR A 161 25.47 1.37 1.78
C THR A 161 26.13 2.75 1.90
N PRO A 162 26.86 3.06 2.98
CA PRO A 162 27.10 2.24 4.19
C PRO A 162 25.89 2.13 5.11
N GLU A 163 24.95 3.08 5.03
CA GLU A 163 23.68 3.09 5.78
C GLU A 163 22.52 3.32 4.81
N ILE A 164 21.35 2.79 5.16
CA ILE A 164 20.15 2.97 4.36
C ILE A 164 19.69 4.43 4.49
N SER A 165 19.67 5.13 3.36
CA SER A 165 19.13 6.49 3.24
C SER A 165 18.04 6.53 2.19
N ILE A 166 16.90 7.10 2.54
CA ILE A 166 15.75 7.27 1.65
C ILE A 166 15.42 8.76 1.55
N LYS A 167 15.46 9.30 0.33
CA LYS A 167 15.09 10.69 0.03
C LYS A 167 14.03 10.70 -1.07
N ASN A 168 13.06 11.60 -0.97
CA ASN A 168 12.08 11.77 -2.04
C ASN A 168 12.77 12.31 -3.30
N ILE A 169 12.22 11.96 -4.47
CA ILE A 169 12.71 12.49 -5.75
C ILE A 169 12.49 14.01 -5.82
N ILE A 170 13.47 14.70 -6.40
CA ILE A 170 13.46 16.16 -6.56
C ILE A 170 13.64 16.54 -8.03
N ASP A 171 14.39 15.75 -8.79
CA ASP A 171 14.75 16.04 -10.17
C ASP A 171 13.56 15.81 -11.10
N LEU A 172 13.39 16.74 -12.07
CA LEU A 172 12.28 16.67 -13.04
C LEU A 172 12.32 15.42 -13.91
N ASP A 173 13.49 14.90 -14.23
CA ASP A 173 13.66 13.71 -15.04
C ASP A 173 13.05 12.45 -14.37
N ASP A 174 13.01 12.44 -13.05
CA ASP A 174 12.36 11.35 -12.29
C ASP A 174 10.82 11.34 -12.48
N TRP A 175 10.24 12.45 -12.96
CA TRP A 175 8.80 12.61 -13.19
C TRP A 175 8.35 12.31 -14.61
N ASP A 176 9.22 11.87 -15.50
CA ASP A 176 8.88 11.49 -16.87
C ASP A 176 7.65 10.57 -16.98
N PRO A 177 7.48 9.55 -16.09
CA PRO A 177 6.29 8.70 -16.15
C PRO A 177 4.97 9.42 -15.86
N VAL A 178 5.01 10.56 -15.15
CA VAL A 178 3.83 11.42 -14.89
C VAL A 178 3.63 12.40 -16.03
N ILE A 179 4.70 13.08 -16.46
CA ILE A 179 4.68 14.09 -17.52
C ILE A 179 4.13 13.50 -18.83
N SER A 180 4.57 12.29 -19.19
CA SER A 180 4.16 11.60 -20.41
C SER A 180 2.67 11.20 -20.44
N LYS A 181 1.97 11.25 -19.33
CA LYS A 181 0.54 10.92 -19.24
C LYS A 181 -0.39 12.14 -19.38
N ASN A 182 0.17 13.33 -19.53
CA ASN A 182 -0.58 14.57 -19.66
C ASN A 182 0.00 15.44 -20.78
N ASP A 183 -0.73 15.57 -21.90
CA ASP A 183 -0.28 16.30 -23.09
C ASP A 183 0.13 17.73 -22.77
N LYS A 184 -0.57 18.42 -21.86
CA LYS A 184 -0.25 19.80 -21.47
C LYS A 184 1.06 19.89 -20.68
N LEU A 185 1.33 18.93 -19.79
CA LEU A 185 2.59 18.87 -19.05
C LEU A 185 3.74 18.52 -19.99
N LEU A 186 3.50 17.62 -20.94
CA LEU A 186 4.48 17.22 -21.94
C LEU A 186 4.82 18.39 -22.89
N GLU A 187 3.82 19.13 -23.36
CA GLU A 187 4.03 20.34 -24.19
C GLU A 187 4.88 21.39 -23.44
N LYS A 188 4.55 21.69 -22.18
CA LYS A 188 5.34 22.60 -21.33
C LYS A 188 6.78 22.12 -21.15
N TYR A 189 6.96 20.83 -20.88
CA TYR A 189 8.29 20.22 -20.68
C TYR A 189 9.16 20.34 -21.94
N ILE A 190 8.58 20.02 -23.13
CA ILE A 190 9.27 20.15 -24.43
C ILE A 190 9.59 21.62 -24.75
N ALA A 191 8.71 22.55 -24.39
CA ALA A 191 8.92 23.99 -24.56
C ALA A 191 9.98 24.58 -23.62
N GLY A 192 10.50 23.78 -22.67
CA GLY A 192 11.44 24.23 -21.65
C GLY A 192 10.83 25.12 -20.56
N GLU A 193 9.50 25.09 -20.42
CA GLU A 193 8.81 25.81 -19.36
C GLU A 193 9.00 25.11 -18.00
N LYS A 194 9.02 25.90 -16.92
CA LYS A 194 9.13 25.35 -15.58
C LYS A 194 7.85 24.65 -15.15
N LEU A 195 7.93 23.36 -14.90
CA LEU A 195 6.88 22.59 -14.22
C LEU A 195 7.00 22.79 -12.70
N THR A 196 5.87 22.95 -12.04
CA THR A 196 5.81 23.04 -10.58
C THR A 196 5.57 21.67 -9.96
N ILE A 197 6.11 21.45 -8.77
CA ILE A 197 5.85 20.22 -7.99
C ILE A 197 4.34 20.01 -7.78
N GLN A 198 3.59 21.08 -7.64
CA GLN A 198 2.13 21.01 -7.46
C GLN A 198 1.43 20.44 -8.71
N GLU A 199 1.83 20.86 -9.92
CA GLU A 199 1.28 20.29 -11.16
C GLU A 199 1.61 18.80 -11.28
N LEU A 200 2.84 18.41 -10.96
CA LEU A 200 3.30 17.03 -11.04
C LEU A 200 2.57 16.12 -10.02
N THR A 201 2.47 16.53 -8.77
CA THR A 201 1.79 15.75 -7.72
C THR A 201 0.27 15.67 -7.96
N GLN A 202 -0.34 16.71 -8.52
CA GLN A 202 -1.75 16.66 -8.91
C GLN A 202 -2.00 15.66 -10.04
N GLU A 203 -1.11 15.62 -11.02
CA GLU A 203 -1.22 14.65 -12.13
C GLU A 203 -0.91 13.23 -11.65
N GLU A 204 0.10 13.04 -10.79
CA GLU A 204 0.36 11.77 -10.12
C GLU A 204 -0.90 11.25 -9.43
N TYR A 205 -1.51 12.07 -8.58
CA TYR A 205 -2.76 11.72 -7.89
C TYR A 205 -3.84 11.27 -8.88
N ARG A 206 -4.03 12.02 -9.98
CA ARG A 206 -5.01 11.69 -11.01
C ARG A 206 -4.73 10.35 -11.68
N CYS A 207 -3.47 10.08 -12.02
CA CYS A 207 -3.04 8.85 -12.66
C CYS A 207 -3.15 7.64 -11.73
N VAL A 208 -2.76 7.79 -10.45
CA VAL A 208 -2.91 6.74 -9.44
C VAL A 208 -4.38 6.42 -9.19
N LYS A 209 -5.24 7.44 -9.08
CA LYS A 209 -6.70 7.25 -8.92
C LYS A 209 -7.34 6.51 -10.08
N LYS A 210 -6.83 6.67 -11.30
CA LYS A 210 -7.28 5.95 -12.50
C LYS A 210 -6.67 4.55 -12.64
N GLY A 211 -5.74 4.16 -11.75
CA GLY A 211 -5.01 2.90 -11.89
C GLY A 211 -4.07 2.85 -13.09
N SER A 212 -3.64 4.01 -13.61
CA SER A 212 -2.77 4.14 -14.78
C SER A 212 -1.31 4.42 -14.43
N LEU A 213 -0.98 4.58 -13.13
CA LEU A 213 0.36 4.78 -12.62
C LEU A 213 0.50 4.14 -11.24
N PHE A 214 1.63 3.51 -10.98
CA PHE A 214 1.92 2.78 -9.75
C PHE A 214 3.18 3.34 -9.08
N PRO A 215 3.03 4.20 -8.05
CA PRO A 215 4.17 4.74 -7.31
C PRO A 215 4.88 3.63 -6.51
N ILE A 216 6.21 3.67 -6.52
CA ILE A 216 7.08 2.76 -5.77
C ILE A 216 7.70 3.49 -4.60
N TYR A 217 7.50 2.93 -3.41
CA TYR A 217 8.15 3.31 -2.17
C TYR A 217 8.99 2.16 -1.62
N HIS A 218 9.98 2.48 -0.79
CA HIS A 218 10.94 1.53 -0.27
C HIS A 218 11.00 1.56 1.24
N GLY A 219 11.39 0.43 1.83
CA GLY A 219 11.66 0.41 3.26
C GLY A 219 12.05 -0.95 3.82
N SER A 220 12.28 -0.93 5.12
CA SER A 220 12.40 -2.10 5.96
C SER A 220 11.40 -2.00 7.09
N ALA A 221 10.29 -2.71 6.97
CA ALA A 221 9.25 -2.73 7.99
C ALA A 221 9.79 -3.22 9.35
N LYS A 222 10.74 -4.16 9.33
CA LYS A 222 11.40 -4.68 10.55
C LYS A 222 12.17 -3.59 11.30
N ASN A 223 12.84 -2.71 10.56
CA ASN A 223 13.67 -1.65 11.11
C ASN A 223 12.95 -0.29 11.13
N ASN A 224 11.65 -0.26 10.82
CA ASN A 224 10.82 0.94 10.72
C ASN A 224 11.39 2.03 9.79
N ILE A 225 12.03 1.60 8.68
CA ILE A 225 12.61 2.49 7.67
C ILE A 225 11.61 2.66 6.52
N GLY A 226 11.38 3.90 6.07
CA GLY A 226 10.49 4.22 4.94
C GLY A 226 9.00 4.22 5.28
N THR A 227 8.62 3.85 6.49
CA THR A 227 7.21 3.71 6.91
C THR A 227 6.51 5.06 7.04
N GLN A 228 7.21 6.08 7.53
CA GLN A 228 6.65 7.44 7.62
C GLN A 228 6.31 7.98 6.23
N GLN A 229 7.24 7.88 5.27
CA GLN A 229 7.03 8.31 3.89
C GLN A 229 5.86 7.56 3.23
N LEU A 230 5.70 6.28 3.55
CA LEU A 230 4.56 5.50 3.08
C LEU A 230 3.22 6.01 3.65
N ILE A 231 3.16 6.36 4.95
CA ILE A 231 1.94 6.93 5.56
C ILE A 231 1.59 8.28 4.91
N GLU A 232 2.58 9.12 4.65
CA GLU A 232 2.41 10.39 3.95
C GLU A 232 1.86 10.17 2.53
N ALA A 233 2.41 9.19 1.79
CA ALA A 233 1.92 8.81 0.47
C ALA A 233 0.47 8.30 0.49
N ILE A 234 0.11 7.46 1.46
CA ILE A 234 -1.27 6.99 1.68
C ILE A 234 -2.22 8.17 1.86
N SER A 235 -1.84 9.12 2.72
CA SER A 235 -2.66 10.30 3.02
C SER A 235 -2.86 11.21 1.81
N ASN A 236 -1.85 11.32 0.95
CA ASN A 236 -1.87 12.16 -0.25
C ASN A 236 -2.59 11.48 -1.43
N LEU A 237 -2.32 10.19 -1.67
CA LEU A 237 -2.77 9.49 -2.88
C LEU A 237 -4.12 8.79 -2.72
N PHE A 238 -4.50 8.41 -1.50
CA PHE A 238 -5.75 7.69 -1.26
C PHE A 238 -6.84 8.54 -0.60
N CYS A 239 -6.60 9.86 -0.47
CA CYS A 239 -7.61 10.78 0.06
C CYS A 239 -8.94 10.60 -0.69
N PRO A 240 -10.06 10.35 0.00
CA PRO A 240 -11.36 10.25 -0.64
C PRO A 240 -11.80 11.61 -1.19
N GLU A 241 -12.43 11.60 -2.36
CA GLU A 241 -13.06 12.80 -2.93
C GLU A 241 -14.20 13.28 -2.02
N MET A 242 -14.16 14.57 -1.66
CA MET A 242 -15.03 15.15 -0.65
C MET A 242 -16.49 15.39 -1.07
N ASN A 243 -17.00 14.87 -2.20
CA ASN A 243 -18.35 15.24 -2.67
C ASN A 243 -19.11 14.10 -3.36
N LYS A 244 -19.52 13.11 -2.57
CA LYS A 244 -20.69 12.32 -2.96
C LYS A 244 -21.75 12.47 -1.86
N ASN A 245 -22.56 13.52 -1.96
CA ASN A 245 -23.78 13.61 -1.19
C ASN A 245 -24.74 12.55 -1.74
N TYR A 246 -24.82 11.41 -1.08
CA TYR A 246 -25.86 10.45 -1.35
C TYR A 246 -27.14 10.92 -0.67
N SER A 247 -28.26 10.93 -1.40
CA SER A 247 -29.58 11.27 -0.87
C SER A 247 -30.12 10.21 0.09
N GLU A 248 -29.57 9.00 0.04
CA GLU A 248 -29.98 7.86 0.86
C GLU A 248 -28.79 7.23 1.56
N LEU A 249 -29.00 6.67 2.75
CA LEU A 249 -28.00 5.93 3.49
C LEU A 249 -27.72 4.61 2.75
N CYS A 250 -26.52 4.48 2.21
CA CYS A 250 -26.07 3.30 1.48
C CYS A 250 -24.79 2.76 2.11
N GLY A 251 -24.70 1.45 2.26
CA GLY A 251 -23.51 0.81 2.83
C GLY A 251 -23.25 -0.58 2.26
N ARG A 252 -21.97 -0.98 2.26
CA ARG A 252 -21.53 -2.31 1.83
C ARG A 252 -20.96 -3.10 2.99
N VAL A 253 -21.57 -4.27 3.28
CA VAL A 253 -21.04 -5.23 4.26
C VAL A 253 -19.88 -6.01 3.63
N PHE A 254 -18.73 -6.03 4.30
CA PHE A 254 -17.54 -6.76 3.80
C PHE A 254 -17.03 -7.84 4.75
N LYS A 255 -17.43 -7.80 6.06
CA LYS A 255 -17.05 -8.82 7.04
C LYS A 255 -18.18 -9.04 8.04
N ILE A 256 -18.35 -10.29 8.47
CA ILE A 256 -19.24 -10.69 9.56
C ILE A 256 -18.45 -11.58 10.51
N GLU A 257 -18.46 -11.25 11.79
CA GLU A 257 -17.85 -12.03 12.88
C GLU A 257 -18.88 -12.38 13.95
N TYR A 258 -18.58 -13.39 14.74
CA TYR A 258 -19.32 -13.72 15.96
C TYR A 258 -18.39 -13.60 17.14
N THR A 259 -18.80 -12.87 18.17
CA THR A 259 -18.09 -12.78 19.45
C THR A 259 -18.20 -14.11 20.21
N ASP A 260 -17.37 -14.28 21.25
CA ASP A 260 -17.44 -15.43 22.18
C ASP A 260 -18.83 -15.57 22.82
N HIS A 261 -19.58 -14.47 22.93
CA HIS A 261 -20.97 -14.44 23.42
C HIS A 261 -22.00 -14.66 22.33
N LYS A 262 -21.60 -15.17 21.13
CA LYS A 262 -22.46 -15.40 19.95
C LYS A 262 -23.17 -14.13 19.41
N GLN A 263 -22.68 -12.95 19.74
CA GLN A 263 -23.18 -11.72 19.15
C GLN A 263 -22.58 -11.57 17.74
N ARG A 264 -23.42 -11.17 16.79
CA ARG A 264 -23.03 -10.95 15.40
C ARG A 264 -22.48 -9.53 15.25
N LEU A 265 -21.22 -9.41 14.87
CA LEU A 265 -20.60 -8.15 14.46
C LEU A 265 -20.61 -8.05 12.94
N VAL A 266 -21.09 -6.94 12.42
CA VAL A 266 -21.17 -6.68 10.99
C VAL A 266 -20.31 -5.46 10.68
N TYR A 267 -19.28 -5.66 9.85
CA TYR A 267 -18.43 -4.60 9.37
C TYR A 267 -18.98 -4.07 8.06
N LEU A 268 -19.28 -2.78 8.02
CA LEU A 268 -19.83 -2.15 6.83
C LEU A 268 -19.11 -0.83 6.54
N ARG A 269 -19.01 -0.51 5.26
CA ARG A 269 -18.60 0.80 4.77
C ARG A 269 -19.86 1.56 4.34
N LEU A 270 -20.05 2.76 4.88
CA LEU A 270 -21.07 3.72 4.51
C LEU A 270 -20.59 4.60 3.36
#